data_32c9a219197dd6449bee50ef722cd3f0
#
_entry.id   32c9a219197dd6449bee50ef722cd3f0
#
_cell.length_a   1.000
_cell.length_b   1.000
_cell.length_c   1.000
_cell.angle_alpha   90.00
_cell.angle_beta   90.00
_cell.angle_gamma   90.00
#
_symmetry.space_group_name_H-M   'P 1'
#
loop_
_entity.id
_entity.type
_entity.pdbx_description
1 polymer ?
#
loop_
_entity_poly.entity_id
_entity_poly.type
_entity_poly.pdbx_seq_one_letter_code
_entity_poly.pdbx_strand_id
1 'polypeptide(L)'
;TMALDAATLALTARELKETLTDAKIAKLFEPTRDELVITLRTRTDTYALLLSARSGSARVCLTEESVENPETPPSFCMLMRKHLTGGKLRDVRMEPGDRIVYFDFQCTNEMGDLVRNTLCAELMGRYSNLVLVQNGKIIDALKRVDFEASDIRQLLPGLPYTTPPKPARPDFL
;
A
#
# COMPACT_ATOMS: atom_id res chain seq x y z
N THR A 1 6.88 21.91 1.01
CA THR A 1 6.73 20.47 0.74
C THR A 1 6.19 20.26 -0.66
N MET A 2 6.97 19.65 -1.46
CA MET A 2 6.56 19.36 -2.83
C MET A 2 5.54 18.25 -2.85
N ALA A 3 4.38 18.53 -3.42
CA ALA A 3 3.43 17.49 -3.73
C ALA A 3 4.09 16.56 -4.76
N LEU A 4 3.96 15.28 -4.52
CA LEU A 4 4.43 14.27 -5.45
C LEU A 4 3.57 14.36 -6.71
N ASP A 5 4.17 14.73 -7.84
CA ASP A 5 3.39 14.83 -9.07
C ASP A 5 3.17 13.46 -9.71
N ALA A 6 2.18 13.37 -10.59
CA ALA A 6 1.78 12.13 -11.21
C ALA A 6 2.88 11.52 -12.07
N ALA A 7 3.69 12.35 -12.74
CA ALA A 7 4.78 11.86 -13.60
C ALA A 7 5.90 11.23 -12.76
N THR A 8 6.28 11.86 -11.65
CA THR A 8 7.28 11.33 -10.73
C THR A 8 6.79 10.03 -10.10
N LEU A 9 5.52 9.98 -9.70
CA LEU A 9 4.94 8.77 -9.12
C LEU A 9 4.87 7.63 -10.11
N ALA A 10 4.54 7.91 -11.38
CA ALA A 10 4.51 6.90 -12.43
C ALA A 10 5.91 6.33 -12.69
N LEU A 11 6.93 7.17 -12.66
CA LEU A 11 8.32 6.73 -12.81
C LEU A 11 8.74 5.86 -11.63
N THR A 12 8.40 6.26 -10.42
CA THR A 12 8.68 5.48 -9.21
C THR A 12 8.01 4.10 -9.28
N ALA A 13 6.74 4.05 -9.68
CA ALA A 13 6.01 2.79 -9.81
C ALA A 13 6.68 1.86 -10.82
N ARG A 14 7.13 2.41 -11.94
CA ARG A 14 7.86 1.63 -12.96
C ARG A 14 9.17 1.07 -12.42
N GLU A 15 9.95 1.89 -11.73
CA GLU A 15 11.23 1.46 -11.16
C GLU A 15 11.02 0.38 -10.11
N LEU A 16 10.01 0.52 -9.26
CA LEU A 16 9.67 -0.50 -8.27
C LEU A 16 9.24 -1.80 -8.94
N LYS A 17 8.45 -1.72 -9.99
CA LYS A 17 8.05 -2.90 -10.74
C LYS A 17 9.25 -3.63 -11.33
N GLU A 18 10.15 -2.91 -11.99
CA GLU A 18 11.35 -3.49 -12.59
C GLU A 18 12.26 -4.14 -11.56
N THR A 19 12.42 -3.52 -10.40
CA THR A 19 13.31 -4.01 -9.35
C THR A 19 12.71 -5.18 -8.57
N LEU A 20 11.40 -5.13 -8.27
CA LEU A 20 10.77 -6.00 -7.27
C LEU A 20 9.87 -7.10 -7.84
N THR A 21 9.65 -7.14 -9.16
CA THR A 21 8.81 -8.19 -9.74
C THR A 21 9.35 -9.57 -9.39
N ASP A 22 8.45 -10.44 -8.92
CA ASP A 22 8.74 -11.79 -8.44
C ASP A 22 9.50 -11.86 -7.10
N ALA A 23 9.76 -10.72 -6.46
CA ALA A 23 10.33 -10.72 -5.12
C ALA A 23 9.32 -11.27 -4.11
N LYS A 24 9.84 -12.00 -3.12
CA LYS A 24 9.04 -12.65 -2.10
C LYS A 24 9.06 -11.82 -0.81
N ILE A 25 7.90 -11.64 -0.21
CA ILE A 25 7.78 -10.95 1.07
C ILE A 25 8.37 -11.83 2.18
N ALA A 26 9.42 -11.32 2.82
CA ALA A 26 10.05 -12.01 3.95
C ALA A 26 9.51 -11.51 5.28
N LYS A 27 9.41 -10.21 5.46
CA LYS A 27 8.98 -9.58 6.72
C LYS A 27 8.16 -8.33 6.44
N LEU A 28 7.31 -7.97 7.41
CA LEU A 28 6.54 -6.73 7.41
C LEU A 28 6.61 -6.10 8.79
N PHE A 29 6.79 -4.79 8.80
CA PHE A 29 6.87 -3.98 10.01
C PHE A 29 6.03 -2.72 9.87
N GLU A 30 5.48 -2.24 10.98
CA GLU A 30 4.80 -0.95 11.06
C GLU A 30 5.54 -0.10 12.09
N PRO A 31 6.62 0.60 11.66
CA PRO A 31 7.46 1.34 12.60
C PRO A 31 6.77 2.52 13.26
N THR A 32 5.83 3.13 12.56
CA THR A 32 4.96 4.20 13.09
C THR A 32 3.53 3.92 12.67
N ARG A 33 2.58 4.68 13.22
CA ARG A 33 1.16 4.52 12.86
C ARG A 33 0.86 4.86 11.39
N ASP A 34 1.77 5.51 10.71
CA ASP A 34 1.55 5.99 9.33
C ASP A 34 2.43 5.24 8.31
N GLU A 35 3.22 4.28 8.73
CA GLU A 35 4.22 3.67 7.85
C GLU A 35 4.22 2.16 7.93
N LEU A 36 4.40 1.53 6.78
CA LEU A 36 4.60 0.09 6.65
C LEU A 36 5.90 -0.16 5.90
N VAL A 37 6.72 -1.08 6.40
CA VAL A 37 7.96 -1.50 5.72
C VAL A 37 7.84 -2.97 5.36
N ILE A 38 8.03 -3.29 4.09
CA ILE A 38 7.97 -4.66 3.58
C ILE A 38 9.36 -5.06 3.11
N THR A 39 9.91 -6.10 3.72
CA THR A 39 11.16 -6.68 3.25
C THR A 39 10.87 -7.67 2.14
N LEU A 40 11.46 -7.44 0.97
CA LEU A 40 11.26 -8.23 -0.24
C LEU A 40 12.59 -8.83 -0.68
N ARG A 41 12.59 -10.13 -1.01
CA ARG A 41 13.77 -10.84 -1.48
C ARG A 41 13.64 -11.21 -2.94
N THR A 42 14.61 -10.77 -3.72
CA THR A 42 14.83 -11.27 -5.08
C THR A 42 15.83 -12.42 -5.03
N ARG A 43 16.24 -12.93 -6.19
CA ARG A 43 17.25 -13.99 -6.27
C ARG A 43 18.61 -13.54 -5.75
N THR A 44 18.92 -12.26 -5.85
CA THR A 44 20.26 -11.73 -5.57
C THR A 44 20.29 -10.76 -4.38
N ASP A 45 19.18 -10.10 -4.08
CA ASP A 45 19.16 -8.98 -3.15
C ASP A 45 17.97 -9.00 -2.22
N THR A 46 18.09 -8.26 -1.14
CA THR A 46 16.99 -8.01 -0.21
C THR A 46 16.74 -6.50 -0.20
N TYR A 47 15.47 -6.13 -0.35
CA TYR A 47 15.05 -4.73 -0.40
C TYR A 47 14.04 -4.44 0.72
N ALA A 48 14.09 -3.24 1.24
CA ALA A 48 13.07 -2.73 2.16
C ALA A 48 12.21 -1.69 1.43
N LEU A 49 10.94 -1.99 1.25
CA LEU A 49 9.98 -1.10 0.61
C LEU A 49 9.23 -0.35 1.71
N LEU A 50 9.37 0.97 1.71
CA LEU A 50 8.65 1.86 2.62
C LEU A 50 7.37 2.36 1.95
N LEU A 51 6.25 2.19 2.64
CA LEU A 51 4.97 2.77 2.24
C LEU A 51 4.55 3.72 3.36
N SER A 52 4.58 5.01 3.07
CA SER A 52 4.24 6.04 4.06
C SER A 52 2.94 6.73 3.68
N ALA A 53 1.98 6.71 4.60
CA ALA A 53 0.74 7.46 4.49
C ALA A 53 0.77 8.71 5.38
N ARG A 54 1.97 9.19 5.69
CA ARG A 54 2.15 10.36 6.54
C ARG A 54 1.71 11.63 5.82
N SER A 55 0.85 12.41 6.47
CA SER A 55 0.43 13.70 5.94
C SER A 55 1.66 14.58 5.67
N GLY A 56 1.78 15.13 4.47
CA GLY A 56 2.90 15.97 4.08
C GLY A 56 4.12 15.24 3.53
N SER A 57 4.21 13.91 3.70
CA SER A 57 5.33 13.14 3.17
C SER A 57 4.93 11.74 2.73
N ALA A 58 3.69 11.60 2.24
CA ALA A 58 3.20 10.33 1.71
C ALA A 58 4.04 9.89 0.52
N ARG A 59 4.52 8.65 0.53
CA ARG A 59 5.40 8.15 -0.52
C ARG A 59 5.52 6.63 -0.49
N VAL A 60 5.98 6.09 -1.60
CA VAL A 60 6.47 4.71 -1.70
C VAL A 60 7.89 4.75 -2.23
N CYS A 61 8.81 4.07 -1.59
CA CYS A 61 10.22 4.07 -2.00
C CYS A 61 10.97 2.92 -1.36
N LEU A 62 12.11 2.58 -1.95
CA LEU A 62 13.05 1.67 -1.30
C LEU A 62 13.86 2.46 -0.27
N THR A 63 14.12 1.85 0.87
CA THR A 63 14.89 2.48 1.93
C THR A 63 16.00 1.55 2.43
N GLU A 64 17.10 2.15 2.85
CA GLU A 64 18.20 1.42 3.52
C GLU A 64 18.19 1.71 5.01
N GLU A 65 17.31 2.59 5.47
CA GLU A 65 17.25 2.97 6.87
C GLU A 65 16.75 1.83 7.74
N SER A 66 17.45 1.63 8.84
CA SER A 66 16.97 0.75 9.89
C SER A 66 15.96 1.49 10.74
N VAL A 67 14.82 0.85 11.02
CA VAL A 67 13.76 1.47 11.81
C VAL A 67 13.56 0.70 13.12
N GLU A 68 13.23 1.44 14.16
CA GLU A 68 12.83 0.84 15.43
C GLU A 68 11.36 0.42 15.31
N ASN A 69 11.07 -0.79 15.71
CA ASN A 69 9.73 -1.32 15.66
C ASN A 69 9.12 -1.39 17.05
N PRO A 70 7.79 -1.19 17.19
CA PRO A 70 7.13 -1.38 18.46
C PRO A 70 7.34 -2.81 18.99
N GLU A 71 7.41 -2.98 20.30
CA GLU A 71 7.52 -4.30 20.91
C GLU A 71 6.33 -5.20 20.51
N THR A 72 5.14 -4.61 20.50
CA THR A 72 3.93 -5.30 20.08
C THR A 72 3.49 -4.73 18.74
N PRO A 73 3.45 -5.55 17.68
CA PRO A 73 2.99 -5.07 16.38
C PRO A 73 1.54 -4.59 16.45
N PRO A 74 1.22 -3.45 15.81
CA PRO A 74 -0.17 -3.01 15.69
C PRO A 74 -1.03 -4.02 14.94
N SER A 75 -2.33 -3.96 15.16
CA SER A 75 -3.26 -4.91 14.56
C SER A 75 -3.23 -4.90 13.03
N PHE A 76 -3.07 -3.73 12.41
CA PHE A 76 -2.92 -3.64 10.95
C PHE A 76 -1.70 -4.42 10.47
N CYS A 77 -0.56 -4.25 11.14
CA CYS A 77 0.67 -4.97 10.81
C CYS A 77 0.49 -6.49 10.93
N MET A 78 -0.16 -6.94 11.99
CA MET A 78 -0.42 -8.38 12.19
C MET A 78 -1.29 -8.94 11.08
N LEU A 79 -2.29 -8.17 10.66
CA LEU A 79 -3.18 -8.59 9.58
C LEU A 79 -2.45 -8.60 8.23
N MET A 80 -1.57 -7.62 7.99
CA MET A 80 -0.73 -7.62 6.79
C MET A 80 0.20 -8.83 6.76
N ARG A 81 0.81 -9.16 7.89
CA ARG A 81 1.66 -10.36 8.01
C ARG A 81 0.88 -11.62 7.66
N LYS A 82 -0.32 -11.76 8.19
CA LYS A 82 -1.17 -12.92 7.94
C LYS A 82 -1.47 -13.10 6.45
N HIS A 83 -1.79 -12.03 5.75
CA HIS A 83 -2.25 -12.08 4.37
C HIS A 83 -1.15 -11.96 3.32
N LEU A 84 -0.01 -11.39 3.67
CA LEU A 84 1.04 -11.06 2.69
C LEU A 84 2.34 -11.83 2.85
N THR A 85 2.71 -12.28 4.06
CA THR A 85 4.01 -12.95 4.26
C THR A 85 4.14 -14.17 3.37
N GLY A 86 5.26 -14.26 2.67
CA GLY A 86 5.50 -15.33 1.71
C GLY A 86 4.92 -15.07 0.33
N GLY A 87 4.14 -14.01 0.19
CA GLY A 87 3.57 -13.62 -1.10
C GLY A 87 4.62 -13.10 -2.06
N LYS A 88 4.32 -13.22 -3.34
CA LYS A 88 5.22 -12.81 -4.41
C LYS A 88 4.65 -11.58 -5.11
N LEU A 89 5.45 -10.53 -5.26
CA LEU A 89 5.02 -9.32 -5.97
C LEU A 89 4.91 -9.63 -7.46
N ARG A 90 3.72 -9.49 -8.03
CA ARG A 90 3.45 -9.79 -9.43
C ARG A 90 3.35 -8.55 -10.30
N ASP A 91 2.91 -7.44 -9.74
CA ASP A 91 2.75 -6.20 -10.49
C ASP A 91 2.79 -4.99 -9.56
N VAL A 92 3.27 -3.89 -10.10
CA VAL A 92 3.14 -2.55 -9.50
C VAL A 92 2.50 -1.69 -10.58
N ARG A 93 1.33 -1.17 -10.30
CA ARG A 93 0.55 -0.43 -11.30
C ARG A 93 -0.05 0.83 -10.70
N MET A 94 -0.50 1.70 -11.56
CA MET A 94 -1.03 2.98 -11.20
C MET A 94 -2.12 3.38 -12.20
N GLU A 95 -3.24 3.88 -11.70
CA GLU A 95 -4.30 4.40 -12.56
C GLU A 95 -3.95 5.80 -13.05
N PRO A 96 -4.17 6.10 -14.34
CA PRO A 96 -3.93 7.46 -14.85
C PRO A 96 -4.79 8.49 -14.13
N GLY A 97 -4.16 9.57 -13.67
CA GLY A 97 -4.83 10.63 -12.96
C GLY A 97 -5.07 10.39 -11.48
N ASP A 98 -4.79 9.19 -10.98
CA ASP A 98 -4.90 8.88 -9.56
C ASP A 98 -3.51 8.88 -8.92
N ARG A 99 -3.45 9.18 -7.63
CA ARG A 99 -2.24 9.06 -6.84
C ARG A 99 -2.29 7.79 -5.99
N ILE A 100 -2.63 6.69 -6.65
CA ILE A 100 -2.72 5.39 -6.01
C ILE A 100 -1.76 4.46 -6.70
N VAL A 101 -0.86 3.87 -5.93
CA VAL A 101 0.03 2.82 -6.41
C VAL A 101 -0.48 1.49 -5.89
N TYR A 102 -0.73 0.56 -6.79
CA TYR A 102 -1.24 -0.77 -6.47
C TYR A 102 -0.10 -1.78 -6.52
N PHE A 103 0.06 -2.53 -5.45
CA PHE A 103 1.02 -3.62 -5.37
C PHE A 103 0.23 -4.93 -5.35
N ASP A 104 0.29 -5.67 -6.45
CA ASP A 104 -0.42 -6.95 -6.57
C ASP A 104 0.48 -8.09 -6.13
N PHE A 105 0.07 -8.79 -5.08
CA PHE A 105 0.80 -9.93 -4.55
C PHE A 105 0.04 -11.22 -4.80
N GLN A 106 0.75 -12.25 -5.23
CA GLN A 106 0.23 -13.60 -5.31
C GLN A 106 0.55 -14.30 -4.00
N CYS A 107 -0.48 -14.68 -3.27
CA CYS A 107 -0.36 -15.26 -1.94
C CYS A 107 -1.06 -16.62 -1.90
N THR A 108 -0.78 -17.40 -0.86
CA THR A 108 -1.48 -18.64 -0.60
C THR A 108 -2.29 -18.46 0.68
N ASN A 109 -3.58 -18.73 0.63
CA ASN A 109 -4.45 -18.61 1.79
C ASN A 109 -4.32 -19.83 2.73
N GLU A 110 -5.08 -19.84 3.83
CA GLU A 110 -5.04 -20.90 4.82
C GLU A 110 -5.49 -22.27 4.25
N MET A 111 -6.28 -22.25 3.20
CA MET A 111 -6.76 -23.45 2.52
C MET A 111 -5.80 -23.95 1.43
N GLY A 112 -4.67 -23.28 1.23
CA GLY A 112 -3.71 -23.62 0.19
C GLY A 112 -4.04 -23.08 -1.19
N ASP A 113 -5.08 -22.26 -1.33
CA ASP A 113 -5.45 -21.68 -2.61
C ASP A 113 -4.62 -20.44 -2.92
N LEU A 114 -4.31 -20.26 -4.21
CA LEU A 114 -3.67 -19.03 -4.66
C LEU A 114 -4.69 -17.89 -4.69
N VAL A 115 -4.35 -16.80 -4.05
CA VAL A 115 -5.19 -15.60 -4.00
C VAL A 115 -4.35 -14.40 -4.36
N ARG A 116 -4.99 -13.38 -4.94
CA ARG A 116 -4.34 -12.10 -5.21
C ARG A 116 -4.75 -11.11 -4.13
N ASN A 117 -3.77 -10.61 -3.42
CA ASN A 117 -3.95 -9.55 -2.43
C ASN A 117 -3.29 -8.28 -2.98
N THR A 118 -4.05 -7.21 -3.06
CA THR A 118 -3.57 -5.93 -3.59
C THR A 118 -3.44 -4.92 -2.46
N LEU A 119 -2.25 -4.39 -2.28
CA LEU A 119 -2.00 -3.33 -1.34
C LEU A 119 -2.07 -2.00 -2.09
N CYS A 120 -3.05 -1.17 -1.73
CA CYS A 120 -3.29 0.12 -2.36
C CYS A 120 -2.65 1.20 -1.52
N ALA A 121 -1.64 1.87 -2.06
CA ALA A 121 -1.02 3.03 -1.42
C ALA A 121 -1.65 4.29 -2.00
N GLU A 122 -2.55 4.91 -1.23
CA GLU A 122 -3.25 6.14 -1.60
C GLU A 122 -2.43 7.32 -1.08
N LEU A 123 -1.79 8.05 -2.00
CA LEU A 123 -0.84 9.10 -1.65
C LEU A 123 -1.45 10.48 -1.91
N MET A 124 -2.37 10.90 -1.02
CA MET A 124 -3.20 12.08 -1.19
C MET A 124 -3.15 13.01 0.04
N GLY A 125 -1.95 13.48 0.37
CA GLY A 125 -1.77 14.40 1.48
C GLY A 125 -2.29 13.84 2.80
N ARG A 126 -3.14 14.60 3.49
CA ARG A 126 -3.69 14.17 4.79
C ARG A 126 -4.67 12.99 4.68
N TYR A 127 -5.17 12.72 3.47
CA TYR A 127 -6.06 11.58 3.22
C TYR A 127 -5.32 10.35 2.73
N SER A 128 -3.99 10.36 2.81
CA SER A 128 -3.18 9.21 2.44
C SER A 128 -3.49 8.01 3.31
N ASN A 129 -3.47 6.83 2.70
CA ASN A 129 -3.85 5.60 3.37
C ASN A 129 -3.18 4.39 2.72
N LEU A 130 -3.17 3.29 3.42
CA LEU A 130 -2.77 1.98 2.88
C LEU A 130 -3.95 1.04 3.08
N VAL A 131 -4.42 0.44 2.01
CA VAL A 131 -5.60 -0.42 2.04
C VAL A 131 -5.27 -1.77 1.41
N LEU A 132 -5.51 -2.85 2.13
CA LEU A 132 -5.34 -4.19 1.59
C LEU A 132 -6.68 -4.71 1.09
N VAL A 133 -6.68 -5.18 -0.17
CA VAL A 133 -7.89 -5.59 -0.88
C VAL A 133 -7.73 -7.01 -1.41
N GLN A 134 -8.77 -7.81 -1.25
CA GLN A 134 -8.84 -9.17 -1.82
C GLN A 134 -10.24 -9.35 -2.45
N ASN A 135 -10.27 -9.76 -3.71
CA ASN A 135 -11.53 -9.94 -4.45
C ASN A 135 -12.44 -8.70 -4.42
N GLY A 136 -11.85 -7.51 -4.54
CA GLY A 136 -12.59 -6.26 -4.52
C GLY A 136 -13.08 -5.81 -3.15
N LYS A 137 -12.83 -6.57 -2.10
CA LYS A 137 -13.24 -6.24 -0.73
C LYS A 137 -12.06 -5.86 0.12
N ILE A 138 -12.28 -4.89 0.98
CA ILE A 138 -11.25 -4.41 1.92
C ILE A 138 -11.01 -5.47 2.98
N ILE A 139 -9.75 -5.89 3.13
CA ILE A 139 -9.32 -6.71 4.27
C ILE A 139 -9.11 -5.81 5.47
N ASP A 140 -8.36 -4.73 5.30
CA ASP A 140 -8.23 -3.67 6.30
C ASP A 140 -7.59 -2.42 5.68
N ALA A 141 -7.67 -1.31 6.41
CA ALA A 141 -7.02 -0.05 6.07
C ALA A 141 -6.20 0.43 7.25
N LEU A 142 -5.03 1.02 6.96
CA LEU A 142 -4.17 1.59 8.00
C LEU A 142 -4.91 2.65 8.80
N LYS A 143 -5.66 3.50 8.11
CA LYS A 143 -6.54 4.50 8.71
C LYS A 143 -7.97 4.15 8.32
N ARG A 144 -8.70 3.55 9.23
CA ARG A 144 -10.10 3.19 8.98
C ARG A 144 -10.96 4.45 8.87
N VAL A 145 -11.89 4.43 7.94
CA VAL A 145 -12.84 5.53 7.73
C VAL A 145 -14.24 4.94 7.84
N ASP A 146 -14.95 5.28 8.93
CA ASP A 146 -16.30 4.81 9.15
C ASP A 146 -17.34 5.80 8.60
N PHE A 147 -18.63 5.50 8.79
CA PHE A 147 -19.71 6.34 8.28
C PHE A 147 -19.81 7.69 9.00
N GLU A 148 -19.30 7.78 10.22
CA GLU A 148 -19.24 9.05 10.95
C GLU A 148 -18.14 9.96 10.41
N ALA A 149 -17.01 9.39 10.03
CA ALA A 149 -15.88 10.15 9.49
C ALA A 149 -16.15 10.62 8.06
N SER A 150 -16.88 9.84 7.26
CA SER A 150 -17.23 10.20 5.90
C SER A 150 -18.48 9.46 5.46
N ASP A 151 -19.41 10.17 4.85
CA ASP A 151 -20.60 9.59 4.22
C ASP A 151 -20.35 9.27 2.73
N ILE A 152 -19.23 9.72 2.18
CA ILE A 152 -18.89 9.55 0.76
C ILE A 152 -18.18 8.23 0.54
N ARG A 153 -17.21 7.91 1.40
CA ARG A 153 -16.37 6.73 1.22
C ARG A 153 -15.95 6.17 2.56
N GLN A 154 -16.26 4.91 2.78
CA GLN A 154 -15.85 4.20 4.00
C GLN A 154 -14.73 3.21 3.66
N LEU A 155 -13.77 3.09 4.57
CA LEU A 155 -12.65 2.16 4.46
C LEU A 155 -12.66 1.28 5.70
N LEU A 156 -13.46 0.22 5.65
CA LEU A 156 -13.66 -0.73 6.74
C LEU A 156 -13.56 -2.16 6.24
N PRO A 157 -13.09 -3.09 7.08
CA PRO A 157 -13.01 -4.50 6.69
C PRO A 157 -14.36 -5.04 6.19
N GLY A 158 -14.30 -5.76 5.08
CA GLY A 158 -15.47 -6.40 4.48
C GLY A 158 -16.26 -5.56 3.50
N LEU A 159 -16.03 -4.25 3.45
CA LEU A 159 -16.70 -3.39 2.50
C LEU A 159 -16.02 -3.45 1.12
N PRO A 160 -16.77 -3.19 0.04
CA PRO A 160 -16.15 -3.08 -1.28
C PRO A 160 -15.13 -1.95 -1.30
N TYR A 161 -14.00 -2.18 -1.94
CA TYR A 161 -13.03 -1.13 -2.16
C TYR A 161 -13.46 -0.25 -3.33
N THR A 162 -13.56 1.05 -3.07
CA THR A 162 -13.81 2.05 -4.10
C THR A 162 -12.68 3.07 -4.05
N THR A 163 -12.30 3.60 -5.21
CA THR A 163 -11.27 4.63 -5.26
C THR A 163 -11.82 5.95 -4.72
N PRO A 164 -10.93 6.84 -4.22
CA PRO A 164 -11.36 8.15 -3.77
C PRO A 164 -12.04 8.93 -4.88
N PRO A 165 -13.03 9.78 -4.57
CA PRO A 165 -13.61 10.65 -5.59
C PRO A 165 -12.52 11.57 -6.14
N LYS A 166 -12.50 11.72 -7.47
CA LYS A 166 -11.55 12.64 -8.09
C LYS A 166 -11.93 14.06 -7.69
N PRO A 167 -10.94 14.89 -7.32
CA PRO A 167 -11.25 16.29 -7.07
C PRO A 167 -11.88 16.93 -8.30
N ALA A 168 -12.89 17.78 -8.08
CA ALA A 168 -13.48 18.54 -9.16
C ALA A 168 -12.39 19.31 -9.89
N ARG A 169 -12.22 19.07 -11.17
CA ARG A 169 -11.29 19.85 -11.96
C ARG A 169 -11.78 21.27 -12.05
N PRO A 170 -10.94 22.25 -11.69
CA PRO A 170 -11.30 23.61 -12.04
C PRO A 170 -11.39 23.69 -13.57
N ASP A 171 -12.53 24.17 -14.05
CA ASP A 171 -12.71 24.40 -15.49
C ASP A 171 -12.03 25.69 -15.89
N PHE A 172 -10.73 25.67 -15.98
CA PHE A 172 -9.99 26.81 -16.48
C PHE A 172 -9.46 26.58 -17.87
N LEU A 173 -10.12 25.80 -18.58
CA LEU A 173 -9.76 25.56 -19.97
C LEU A 173 -10.74 26.28 -20.86
#